data_ee78c6c5305ed09c38db6b04f2488a51
#
_entry.id   ee78c6c5305ed09c38db6b04f2488a51
#
_cell.length_a   1.000
_cell.length_b   1.000
_cell.length_c   1.000
_cell.angle_alpha   90.00
_cell.angle_beta   90.00
_cell.angle_gamma   90.00
#
_symmetry.space_group_name_H-M   'P 1'
#
loop_
_entity.id
_entity.type
_entity.pdbx_description
1 polymer ?
#
loop_
_entity_poly.entity_id
_entity_poly.type
_entity_poly.pdbx_seq_one_letter_code
_entity_poly.pdbx_strand_id
1 'polypeptide(L)'
;IGRLIPAHAELIKVDSVFGKGPTILNRLNQGLNELGTDQDERSVVIDCCPFLGVLSLNAVFAADRLLVPISSDFLALRGALQVERTLQALEPVLKRRVERRYLLTRFDRRRNMCFEIQKRLTDQFGMEVCETVISENVAIAEAPACNRDIFSHAASSRGARDYSALADELASKGFL
;
A
#
# COMPACT_ATOMS: atom_id res chain seq x y z
N ILE A 1 13.86 13.23 -9.95
CA ILE A 1 13.30 13.43 -8.59
C ILE A 1 11.83 13.71 -8.78
N GLY A 2 10.97 12.88 -8.20
CA GLY A 2 9.52 13.01 -8.30
C GLY A 2 8.99 14.25 -7.56
N ARG A 3 7.76 14.63 -7.86
CA ARG A 3 7.03 15.68 -7.13
C ARG A 3 6.40 15.08 -5.88
N LEU A 4 6.59 15.69 -4.71
CA LEU A 4 5.94 15.31 -3.46
C LEU A 4 4.77 16.24 -3.18
N ILE A 5 3.61 15.66 -2.88
CA ILE A 5 2.44 16.38 -2.36
C ILE A 5 2.29 15.97 -0.89
N PRO A 6 2.63 16.82 0.06
CA PRO A 6 2.56 16.47 1.48
C PRO A 6 1.11 16.43 1.95
N ALA A 7 0.83 15.56 2.92
CA ALA A 7 -0.43 15.58 3.65
C ALA A 7 -0.56 16.88 4.47
N HIS A 8 -1.78 17.37 4.64
CA HIS A 8 -2.08 18.55 5.44
C HIS A 8 -3.06 18.22 6.58
N ALA A 9 -2.93 18.90 7.71
CA ALA A 9 -3.78 18.66 8.88
C ALA A 9 -5.29 18.87 8.60
N GLU A 10 -5.62 19.74 7.64
CA GLU A 10 -7.01 19.97 7.24
C GLU A 10 -7.67 18.72 6.60
N LEU A 11 -6.91 17.73 6.17
CA LEU A 11 -7.47 16.47 5.66
C LEU A 11 -8.34 15.74 6.69
N ILE A 12 -8.13 15.97 7.99
CA ILE A 12 -8.98 15.41 9.05
C ILE A 12 -10.42 15.92 8.96
N LYS A 13 -10.64 17.07 8.32
CA LYS A 13 -11.96 17.72 8.18
C LYS A 13 -12.68 17.32 6.89
N VAL A 14 -12.10 16.46 6.06
CA VAL A 14 -12.65 16.12 4.73
C VAL A 14 -14.11 15.69 4.82
N ASP A 15 -14.45 14.84 5.79
CA ASP A 15 -15.81 14.34 5.99
C ASP A 15 -16.81 15.45 6.32
N SER A 16 -16.37 16.49 7.06
CA SER A 16 -17.22 17.60 7.47
C SER A 16 -17.32 18.72 6.44
N VAL A 17 -16.26 18.95 5.67
CA VAL A 17 -16.17 20.05 4.70
C VAL A 17 -16.85 19.69 3.37
N PHE A 18 -16.64 18.47 2.88
CA PHE A 18 -17.12 18.06 1.56
C PHE A 18 -18.43 17.27 1.58
N GLY A 19 -19.02 17.07 2.76
CA GLY A 19 -20.31 16.43 2.92
C GLY A 19 -20.26 14.91 2.76
N LYS A 20 -21.44 14.31 2.61
CA LYS A 20 -21.62 12.86 2.47
C LYS A 20 -22.14 12.58 1.06
N GLY A 21 -21.61 11.53 0.44
CA GLY A 21 -22.10 11.09 -0.86
C GLY A 21 -20.99 10.53 -1.77
N PRO A 22 -21.35 9.90 -2.90
CA PRO A 22 -20.37 9.24 -3.78
C PRO A 22 -19.38 10.22 -4.43
N THR A 23 -19.75 11.49 -4.59
CA THR A 23 -18.87 12.52 -5.17
C THR A 23 -17.65 12.82 -4.32
N ILE A 24 -17.73 12.62 -2.99
CA ILE A 24 -16.57 12.82 -2.11
C ILE A 24 -15.47 11.82 -2.38
N LEU A 25 -15.81 10.60 -2.81
CA LEU A 25 -14.86 9.52 -3.04
C LEU A 25 -14.03 9.70 -4.32
N ASN A 26 -14.43 10.59 -5.21
CA ASN A 26 -13.72 10.84 -6.48
C ASN A 26 -12.87 12.12 -6.48
N ARG A 27 -12.75 12.79 -5.33
CA ARG A 27 -12.05 14.07 -5.22
C ARG A 27 -10.57 13.99 -5.53
N LEU A 28 -9.89 12.95 -5.02
CA LEU A 28 -8.48 12.76 -5.29
C LEU A 28 -8.21 12.49 -6.77
N ASN A 29 -9.03 11.65 -7.40
CA ASN A 29 -8.92 11.37 -8.83
C ASN A 29 -9.11 12.64 -9.66
N GLN A 30 -10.12 13.47 -9.35
CA GLN A 30 -10.31 14.76 -10.00
C GLN A 30 -9.10 15.67 -9.86
N GLY A 31 -8.55 15.80 -8.63
CA GLY A 31 -7.37 16.63 -8.39
C GLY A 31 -6.12 16.13 -9.11
N LEU A 32 -5.93 14.81 -9.22
CA LEU A 32 -4.82 14.24 -9.99
C LEU A 32 -4.96 14.54 -11.48
N ASN A 33 -6.16 14.42 -12.04
CA ASN A 33 -6.43 14.75 -13.45
C ASN A 33 -6.18 16.24 -13.74
N GLU A 34 -6.61 17.14 -12.84
CA GLU A 34 -6.34 18.57 -12.94
C GLU A 34 -4.83 18.90 -12.90
N LEU A 35 -4.03 18.07 -12.21
CA LEU A 35 -2.57 18.21 -12.20
C LEU A 35 -1.89 17.67 -13.47
N GLY A 36 -2.66 17.12 -14.41
CA GLY A 36 -2.16 16.60 -15.68
C GLY A 36 -1.39 15.28 -15.54
N THR A 37 -1.62 14.53 -14.49
CA THR A 37 -0.91 13.24 -14.26
C THR A 37 -1.21 12.23 -15.35
N ASP A 38 -2.39 12.26 -15.96
CA ASP A 38 -2.78 11.37 -17.05
C ASP A 38 -2.05 11.64 -18.38
N GLN A 39 -1.49 12.84 -18.55
CA GLN A 39 -0.80 13.23 -19.78
C GLN A 39 0.70 12.94 -19.79
N ASP A 40 1.28 12.66 -18.61
CA ASP A 40 2.73 12.66 -18.40
C ASP A 40 3.35 11.26 -18.24
N GLU A 41 2.63 10.17 -18.43
CA GLU A 41 3.10 8.78 -18.19
C GLU A 41 3.80 8.57 -16.81
N ARG A 42 3.52 9.46 -15.85
CA ARG A 42 4.15 9.40 -14.53
C ARG A 42 3.36 8.51 -13.59
N SER A 43 4.05 7.58 -12.96
CA SER A 43 3.49 6.80 -11.86
C SER A 43 3.25 7.68 -10.63
N VAL A 44 2.07 7.55 -10.03
CA VAL A 44 1.70 8.21 -8.77
C VAL A 44 1.64 7.18 -7.66
N VAL A 45 2.37 7.41 -6.59
CA VAL A 45 2.31 6.57 -5.37
C VAL A 45 1.55 7.35 -4.30
N ILE A 46 0.48 6.74 -3.77
CA ILE A 46 -0.36 7.34 -2.73
C ILE A 46 -0.13 6.57 -1.42
N ASP A 47 0.54 7.22 -0.46
CA ASP A 47 0.69 6.67 0.89
C ASP A 47 -0.60 6.91 1.69
N CYS A 48 -1.16 5.84 2.24
CA CYS A 48 -2.45 5.84 2.91
C CYS A 48 -2.33 5.50 4.39
N CYS A 49 -3.16 6.13 5.22
CA CYS A 49 -3.33 5.69 6.60
C CYS A 49 -3.95 4.27 6.66
N PRO A 50 -3.69 3.50 7.71
CA PRO A 50 -4.18 2.12 7.85
C PRO A 50 -5.69 2.00 8.10
N PHE A 51 -6.40 3.11 8.18
CA PHE A 51 -7.84 3.16 8.43
C PHE A 51 -8.61 3.31 7.11
N LEU A 52 -9.61 2.45 6.89
CA LEU A 52 -10.50 2.52 5.73
C LEU A 52 -11.59 3.60 5.94
N GLY A 53 -11.17 4.86 5.88
CA GLY A 53 -12.04 6.05 5.90
C GLY A 53 -12.12 6.71 4.53
N VAL A 54 -12.77 7.87 4.48
CA VAL A 54 -12.97 8.61 3.22
C VAL A 54 -11.66 8.90 2.48
N LEU A 55 -10.57 9.19 3.19
CA LEU A 55 -9.27 9.46 2.56
C LEU A 55 -8.70 8.22 1.86
N SER A 56 -8.68 7.08 2.55
CA SER A 56 -8.19 5.83 1.95
C SER A 56 -9.10 5.35 0.82
N LEU A 57 -10.42 5.57 0.94
CA LEU A 57 -11.35 5.27 -0.15
C LEU A 57 -11.11 6.17 -1.36
N ASN A 58 -10.80 7.46 -1.18
CA ASN A 58 -10.38 8.32 -2.29
C ASN A 58 -9.15 7.79 -3.01
N ALA A 59 -8.17 7.28 -2.25
CA ALA A 59 -6.99 6.65 -2.84
C ALA A 59 -7.36 5.40 -3.65
N VAL A 60 -8.23 4.53 -3.12
CA VAL A 60 -8.73 3.34 -3.82
C VAL A 60 -9.46 3.70 -5.11
N PHE A 61 -10.28 4.76 -5.09
CA PHE A 61 -11.01 5.23 -6.27
C PHE A 61 -10.09 5.82 -7.35
N ALA A 62 -8.98 6.42 -6.95
CA ALA A 62 -7.99 7.01 -7.85
C ALA A 62 -6.93 5.99 -8.35
N ALA A 63 -6.70 4.90 -7.61
CA ALA A 63 -5.62 3.97 -7.89
C ALA A 63 -6.02 2.92 -8.93
N ASP A 64 -5.09 2.56 -9.81
CA ASP A 64 -5.19 1.39 -10.69
C ASP A 64 -4.79 0.12 -9.97
N ARG A 65 -3.87 0.23 -9.02
CA ARG A 65 -3.25 -0.89 -8.30
C ARG A 65 -3.10 -0.58 -6.82
N LEU A 66 -3.21 -1.60 -6.00
CA LEU A 66 -3.10 -1.52 -4.54
C LEU A 66 -2.04 -2.49 -4.04
N LEU A 67 -1.03 -1.97 -3.37
CA LEU A 67 -0.12 -2.78 -2.57
C LEU A 67 -0.56 -2.74 -1.11
N VAL A 68 -0.86 -3.90 -0.54
CA VAL A 68 -1.38 -4.04 0.83
C VAL A 68 -0.30 -4.66 1.72
N PRO A 69 0.45 -3.85 2.48
CA PRO A 69 1.43 -4.37 3.41
C PRO A 69 0.75 -4.98 4.65
N ILE A 70 1.18 -6.17 5.04
CA ILE A 70 0.63 -6.94 6.15
C ILE A 70 1.77 -7.35 7.07
N SER A 71 1.72 -6.94 8.33
CA SER A 71 2.63 -7.44 9.35
C SER A 71 2.45 -8.95 9.55
N SER A 72 3.54 -9.66 9.84
CA SER A 72 3.51 -11.12 9.99
C SER A 72 2.93 -11.54 11.35
N ASP A 73 1.69 -11.13 11.63
CA ASP A 73 0.91 -11.46 12.83
C ASP A 73 -0.59 -11.70 12.51
N PHE A 74 -1.30 -12.36 13.44
CA PHE A 74 -2.70 -12.74 13.23
C PHE A 74 -3.67 -11.56 13.16
N LEU A 75 -3.39 -10.46 13.84
CA LEU A 75 -4.26 -9.28 13.80
C LEU A 75 -4.16 -8.59 12.45
N ALA A 76 -2.95 -8.49 11.91
CA ALA A 76 -2.72 -7.94 10.58
C ALA A 76 -3.37 -8.81 9.48
N LEU A 77 -3.31 -10.14 9.60
CA LEU A 77 -4.03 -11.05 8.69
C LEU A 77 -5.54 -10.81 8.73
N ARG A 78 -6.13 -10.66 9.91
CA ARG A 78 -7.57 -10.30 10.05
C ARG A 78 -7.88 -8.96 9.40
N GLY A 79 -6.99 -7.97 9.58
CA GLY A 79 -7.09 -6.67 8.92
C GLY A 79 -7.09 -6.79 7.40
N ALA A 80 -6.20 -7.59 6.83
CA ALA A 80 -6.13 -7.83 5.39
C ALA A 80 -7.42 -8.46 4.84
N LEU A 81 -8.00 -9.44 5.55
CA LEU A 81 -9.28 -10.03 5.18
C LEU A 81 -10.42 -8.99 5.21
N GLN A 82 -10.40 -8.07 6.16
CA GLN A 82 -11.39 -6.99 6.22
C GLN A 82 -11.20 -5.98 5.08
N VAL A 83 -9.96 -5.62 4.75
CA VAL A 83 -9.63 -4.79 3.58
C VAL A 83 -10.17 -5.44 2.31
N GLU A 84 -9.89 -6.73 2.10
CA GLU A 84 -10.38 -7.48 0.93
C GLU A 84 -11.90 -7.44 0.81
N ARG A 85 -12.64 -7.71 1.90
CA ARG A 85 -14.10 -7.64 1.90
C ARG A 85 -14.61 -6.25 1.54
N THR A 86 -13.95 -5.22 2.03
CA THR A 86 -14.33 -3.83 1.72
C THR A 86 -14.07 -3.52 0.25
N LEU A 87 -12.93 -3.94 -0.30
CA LEU A 87 -12.60 -3.75 -1.71
C LEU A 87 -13.62 -4.48 -2.60
N GLN A 88 -13.97 -5.73 -2.29
CA GLN A 88 -14.99 -6.49 -3.02
C GLN A 88 -16.35 -5.79 -2.98
N ALA A 89 -16.75 -5.23 -1.84
CA ALA A 89 -18.01 -4.48 -1.71
C ALA A 89 -18.00 -3.16 -2.53
N LEU A 90 -16.83 -2.60 -2.82
CA LEU A 90 -16.67 -1.38 -3.63
C LEU A 90 -16.59 -1.64 -5.13
N GLU A 91 -16.23 -2.85 -5.57
CA GLU A 91 -16.09 -3.21 -6.99
C GLU A 91 -17.32 -2.86 -7.84
N PRO A 92 -18.58 -3.11 -7.38
CA PRO A 92 -19.77 -2.71 -8.14
C PRO A 92 -19.90 -1.20 -8.32
N VAL A 93 -19.43 -0.40 -7.35
CA VAL A 93 -19.46 1.07 -7.40
C VAL A 93 -18.36 1.59 -8.32
N LEU A 94 -17.17 0.99 -8.23
CA LEU A 94 -16.02 1.29 -9.09
C LEU A 94 -16.24 0.82 -10.53
N LYS A 95 -17.15 -0.13 -10.77
CA LYS A 95 -17.37 -0.85 -12.05
C LYS A 95 -16.10 -1.51 -12.58
N ARG A 96 -15.13 -1.78 -11.72
CA ARG A 96 -13.88 -2.48 -12.02
C ARG A 96 -13.32 -3.14 -10.78
N ARG A 97 -12.52 -4.17 -10.97
CA ARG A 97 -11.65 -4.70 -9.93
C ARG A 97 -10.35 -3.91 -9.91
N VAL A 98 -9.94 -3.41 -8.75
CA VAL A 98 -8.61 -2.81 -8.57
C VAL A 98 -7.61 -3.95 -8.39
N GLU A 99 -6.58 -4.00 -9.21
CA GLU A 99 -5.52 -5.00 -9.08
C GLU A 99 -4.81 -4.82 -7.74
N ARG A 100 -4.54 -5.91 -7.05
CA ARG A 100 -3.95 -5.85 -5.71
C ARG A 100 -2.88 -6.89 -5.50
N ARG A 101 -1.90 -6.54 -4.66
CA ARG A 101 -0.85 -7.42 -4.17
C ARG A 101 -0.76 -7.31 -2.66
N TYR A 102 -0.55 -8.44 -2.00
CA TYR A 102 -0.41 -8.56 -0.57
C TYR A 102 1.05 -8.82 -0.23
N LEU A 103 1.66 -7.93 0.56
CA LEU A 103 3.07 -7.98 0.91
C LEU A 103 3.23 -8.29 2.39
N LEU A 104 3.91 -9.39 2.74
CA LEU A 104 4.29 -9.66 4.10
C LEU A 104 5.47 -8.79 4.52
N THR A 105 5.31 -8.10 5.65
CA THR A 105 6.33 -7.26 6.26
C THR A 105 6.66 -7.74 7.67
N ARG A 106 7.76 -7.24 8.24
CA ARG A 106 8.24 -7.63 9.58
C ARG A 106 8.39 -9.14 9.73
N PHE A 107 8.85 -9.79 8.68
CA PHE A 107 8.99 -11.24 8.61
C PHE A 107 10.24 -11.69 9.36
N ASP A 108 10.07 -12.43 10.47
CA ASP A 108 11.16 -13.03 11.21
C ASP A 108 11.21 -14.54 10.92
N ARG A 109 12.23 -14.98 10.19
CA ARG A 109 12.43 -16.40 9.80
C ARG A 109 12.67 -17.35 10.99
N ARG A 110 12.90 -16.82 12.17
CA ARG A 110 13.05 -17.62 13.41
C ARG A 110 11.70 -17.95 14.04
N ARG A 111 10.63 -17.31 13.61
CA ARG A 111 9.28 -17.46 14.19
C ARG A 111 8.40 -18.32 13.29
N ASN A 112 8.00 -19.49 13.77
CA ASN A 112 7.07 -20.38 13.05
C ASN A 112 5.76 -19.68 12.69
N MET A 113 5.29 -18.76 13.54
CA MET A 113 4.09 -17.97 13.28
C MET A 113 4.16 -17.20 11.97
N CYS A 114 5.33 -16.66 11.58
CA CYS A 114 5.46 -15.92 10.32
C CYS A 114 5.19 -16.83 9.11
N PHE A 115 5.67 -18.06 9.14
CA PHE A 115 5.40 -19.04 8.07
C PHE A 115 3.95 -19.51 8.06
N GLU A 116 3.31 -19.62 9.22
CA GLU A 116 1.88 -19.93 9.31
C GLU A 116 1.03 -18.82 8.71
N ILE A 117 1.35 -17.55 9.01
CA ILE A 117 0.66 -16.39 8.43
C ILE A 117 0.89 -16.34 6.92
N GLN A 118 2.13 -16.56 6.45
CA GLN A 118 2.43 -16.62 5.01
C GLN A 118 1.58 -17.68 4.31
N LYS A 119 1.53 -18.89 4.87
CA LYS A 119 0.73 -19.97 4.32
C LYS A 119 -0.75 -19.60 4.24
N ARG A 120 -1.34 -19.11 5.35
CA ARG A 120 -2.74 -18.69 5.39
C ARG A 120 -3.04 -17.58 4.38
N LEU A 121 -2.13 -16.63 4.22
CA LEU A 121 -2.26 -15.56 3.24
C LEU A 121 -2.25 -16.12 1.81
N THR A 122 -1.32 -17.03 1.51
CA THR A 122 -1.22 -17.69 0.20
C THR A 122 -2.43 -18.58 -0.07
N ASP A 123 -2.91 -19.34 0.92
CA ASP A 123 -4.12 -20.14 0.81
C ASP A 123 -5.35 -19.28 0.51
N GLN A 124 -5.40 -18.04 1.00
CA GLN A 124 -6.54 -17.13 0.84
C GLN A 124 -6.49 -16.33 -0.46
N PHE A 125 -5.31 -15.81 -0.85
CA PHE A 125 -5.14 -14.83 -1.93
C PHE A 125 -4.32 -15.35 -3.12
N GLY A 126 -3.76 -16.56 -3.00
CA GLY A 126 -3.03 -17.23 -4.08
C GLY A 126 -1.93 -16.39 -4.68
N MET A 127 -1.96 -16.19 -5.98
CA MET A 127 -0.95 -15.47 -6.75
C MET A 127 -0.93 -13.95 -6.50
N GLU A 128 -1.90 -13.41 -5.77
CA GLU A 128 -1.90 -11.99 -5.38
C GLU A 128 -0.94 -11.71 -4.21
N VAL A 129 -0.43 -12.75 -3.53
CA VAL A 129 0.60 -12.61 -2.51
C VAL A 129 1.96 -12.45 -3.17
N CYS A 130 2.72 -11.44 -2.76
CA CYS A 130 4.10 -11.27 -3.21
C CYS A 130 4.96 -12.45 -2.73
N GLU A 131 5.85 -12.91 -3.58
CA GLU A 131 6.86 -13.92 -3.22
C GLU A 131 7.90 -13.33 -2.28
N THR A 132 8.24 -12.07 -2.52
CA THR A 132 9.14 -11.29 -1.67
C THR A 132 8.46 -10.96 -0.33
N VAL A 133 9.24 -11.06 0.75
CA VAL A 133 8.83 -10.62 2.09
C VAL A 133 9.83 -9.59 2.60
N ILE A 134 9.33 -8.59 3.32
CA ILE A 134 10.20 -7.61 3.99
C ILE A 134 10.54 -8.12 5.39
N SER A 135 11.80 -8.45 5.58
CA SER A 135 12.28 -8.98 6.87
C SER A 135 12.22 -7.92 7.97
N GLU A 136 12.00 -8.35 9.21
CA GLU A 136 12.23 -7.50 10.39
C GLU A 136 13.69 -7.04 10.38
N ASN A 137 13.92 -5.72 10.35
CA ASN A 137 15.25 -5.16 10.21
C ASN A 137 15.36 -3.81 10.95
N VAL A 138 16.33 -3.70 11.82
CA VAL A 138 16.56 -2.51 12.65
C VAL A 138 16.89 -1.29 11.79
N ALA A 139 17.68 -1.47 10.73
CA ALA A 139 18.06 -0.37 9.85
C ALA A 139 16.84 0.29 9.15
N ILE A 140 15.77 -0.47 8.85
CA ILE A 140 14.52 0.09 8.32
C ILE A 140 13.86 1.00 9.36
N ALA A 141 13.88 0.61 10.64
CA ALA A 141 13.30 1.39 11.73
C ALA A 141 14.13 2.65 12.07
N GLU A 142 15.44 2.59 11.90
CA GLU A 142 16.36 3.71 12.19
C GLU A 142 16.46 4.75 11.07
N ALA A 143 16.30 4.35 9.82
CA ALA A 143 16.43 5.23 8.66
C ALA A 143 15.57 6.51 8.75
N PRO A 144 14.29 6.47 9.16
CA PRO A 144 13.48 7.68 9.33
C PRO A 144 14.01 8.63 10.42
N ALA A 145 14.59 8.11 11.50
CA ALA A 145 15.18 8.95 12.54
C ALA A 145 16.39 9.76 12.02
N CYS A 146 17.03 9.28 10.96
CA CYS A 146 18.12 9.96 10.26
C CYS A 146 17.63 10.79 9.06
N ASN A 147 16.33 10.91 8.83
CA ASN A 147 15.75 11.54 7.63
C ASN A 147 16.33 10.96 6.33
N ARG A 148 16.52 9.66 6.28
CA ARG A 148 17.07 8.93 5.12
C ARG A 148 16.15 7.76 4.74
N ASP A 149 16.16 7.44 3.46
CA ASP A 149 15.62 6.17 2.99
C ASP A 149 16.60 5.02 3.34
N ILE A 150 16.11 3.78 3.24
CA ILE A 150 16.91 2.60 3.61
C ILE A 150 18.15 2.42 2.70
N PHE A 151 18.07 2.84 1.44
CA PHE A 151 19.18 2.70 0.50
C PHE A 151 20.29 3.70 0.80
N SER A 152 19.93 4.93 1.21
CA SER A 152 20.88 5.96 1.64
C SER A 152 21.41 5.73 3.06
N HIS A 153 20.62 5.07 3.93
CA HIS A 153 20.98 4.81 5.32
C HIS A 153 21.86 3.56 5.47
N ALA A 154 21.43 2.46 4.84
CA ALA A 154 22.08 1.15 4.99
C ALA A 154 21.90 0.30 3.71
N ALA A 155 22.55 0.69 2.60
CA ALA A 155 22.40 0.07 1.29
C ALA A 155 22.69 -1.44 1.27
N SER A 156 23.63 -1.91 2.10
CA SER A 156 23.98 -3.33 2.21
C SER A 156 23.09 -4.13 3.17
N SER A 157 22.15 -3.47 3.83
CA SER A 157 21.25 -4.12 4.79
C SER A 157 20.33 -5.13 4.11
N ARG A 158 19.80 -6.05 4.91
CA ARG A 158 18.78 -6.98 4.42
C ARG A 158 17.53 -6.23 3.98
N GLY A 159 17.14 -5.19 4.72
CA GLY A 159 15.99 -4.36 4.38
C GLY A 159 16.11 -3.72 3.00
N ALA A 160 17.27 -3.13 2.67
CA ALA A 160 17.51 -2.56 1.35
C ALA A 160 17.38 -3.63 0.24
N ARG A 161 17.96 -4.81 0.45
CA ARG A 161 17.85 -5.92 -0.50
C ARG A 161 16.41 -6.43 -0.66
N ASP A 162 15.66 -6.56 0.42
CA ASP A 162 14.26 -7.01 0.38
C ASP A 162 13.39 -6.01 -0.40
N TYR A 163 13.59 -4.70 -0.21
CA TYR A 163 12.87 -3.67 -0.98
C TYR A 163 13.28 -3.63 -2.46
N SER A 164 14.56 -3.84 -2.78
CA SER A 164 14.98 -3.97 -4.18
C SER A 164 14.32 -5.19 -4.84
N ALA A 165 14.35 -6.34 -4.18
CA ALA A 165 13.71 -7.56 -4.68
C ALA A 165 12.19 -7.38 -4.87
N LEU A 166 11.54 -6.65 -3.98
CA LEU A 166 10.12 -6.32 -4.13
C LEU A 166 9.88 -5.46 -5.38
N ALA A 167 10.69 -4.44 -5.59
CA ALA A 167 10.55 -3.57 -6.77
C ALA A 167 10.74 -4.38 -8.06
N ASP A 168 11.75 -5.25 -8.13
CA ASP A 168 12.01 -6.13 -9.26
C ASP A 168 10.83 -7.11 -9.49
N GLU A 169 10.28 -7.70 -8.41
CA GLU A 169 9.11 -8.57 -8.50
C GLU A 169 7.90 -7.84 -9.07
N LEU A 170 7.57 -6.67 -8.52
CA LEU A 170 6.42 -5.90 -8.96
C LEU A 170 6.55 -5.43 -10.41
N ALA A 171 7.75 -4.99 -10.80
CA ALA A 171 8.04 -4.59 -12.19
C ALA A 171 7.94 -5.79 -13.16
N SER A 172 8.52 -6.93 -12.80
CA SER A 172 8.48 -8.14 -13.65
C SER A 172 7.07 -8.70 -13.87
N LYS A 173 6.17 -8.46 -12.90
CA LYS A 173 4.75 -8.84 -12.95
C LYS A 173 3.85 -7.75 -13.58
N GLY A 174 4.44 -6.66 -14.06
CA GLY A 174 3.70 -5.54 -14.67
C GLY A 174 2.85 -4.77 -13.66
N PHE A 175 3.22 -4.81 -12.38
CA PHE A 175 2.50 -4.12 -11.31
C PHE A 175 3.05 -2.70 -11.04
N LEU A 176 4.21 -2.36 -11.56
CA LEU A 176 4.81 -1.01 -11.55
C LEU A 176 4.90 -0.47 -12.96
#